data_ad096fea781703d52a3d8c94e6b16257
#
_entry.id   ad096fea781703d52a3d8c94e6b16257
#
_cell.length_a   1.000
_cell.length_b   1.000
_cell.length_c   1.000
_cell.angle_alpha   90.00
_cell.angle_beta   90.00
_cell.angle_gamma   90.00
#
_symmetry.space_group_name_H-M   'P 1'
#
loop_
_entity.id
_entity.type
_entity.pdbx_description
1 polymer ?
#
loop_
_entity_poly.entity_id
_entity_poly.type
_entity_poly.pdbx_seq_one_letter_code
_entity_poly.pdbx_strand_id
1 'polypeptide(L)'
;MTTVKMTVSENDIFFECVNHANTHDECIMYSTLCNVLVSAVLPHGIVPKVYEPGHVIIVAHKYTESVLAVFHAVWGTFVELRSQYNGVKLIGVDDFNS
;
A
#
# COMPACT_ATOMS: atom_id res chain seq x y z
N MET A 1 -10.61 -5.29 -10.56
CA MET A 1 -9.66 -5.84 -9.56
C MET A 1 -8.71 -4.75 -9.09
N THR A 2 -8.50 -4.67 -7.80
CA THR A 2 -7.52 -3.75 -7.22
C THR A 2 -6.13 -4.36 -7.33
N THR A 3 -5.17 -3.58 -7.80
CA THR A 3 -3.78 -4.02 -7.88
C THR A 3 -2.94 -3.19 -6.90
N VAL A 4 -2.23 -3.86 -6.02
CA VAL A 4 -1.33 -3.23 -5.06
C VAL A 4 0.08 -3.70 -5.35
N LYS A 5 0.98 -2.76 -5.59
CA LYS A 5 2.37 -3.04 -5.90
C LYS A 5 3.25 -2.36 -4.85
N MET A 6 4.18 -3.11 -4.28
CA MET A 6 5.14 -2.54 -3.35
C MET A 6 6.53 -3.12 -3.61
N THR A 7 7.51 -2.25 -3.68
CA THR A 7 8.91 -2.63 -3.86
C THR A 7 9.72 -1.93 -2.78
N VAL A 8 10.58 -2.69 -2.10
CA VAL A 8 11.48 -2.15 -1.10
C VAL A 8 12.91 -2.42 -1.55
N SER A 9 13.68 -1.35 -1.63
CA SER A 9 15.11 -1.42 -1.89
C SER A 9 15.85 -0.91 -0.65
N GLU A 10 17.16 -0.87 -0.72
CA GLU A 10 17.99 -0.45 0.42
C GLU A 10 17.62 0.96 0.93
N ASN A 11 17.29 1.87 0.01
CA ASN A 11 17.02 3.26 0.36
C ASN A 11 15.60 3.73 0.08
N ASP A 12 14.83 2.99 -0.71
CA ASP A 12 13.56 3.47 -1.21
C ASP A 12 12.44 2.45 -1.01
N ILE A 13 11.24 2.95 -0.75
CA ILE A 13 10.02 2.16 -0.79
C ILE A 13 9.12 2.78 -1.84
N PHE A 14 8.63 1.95 -2.77
CA PHE A 14 7.62 2.33 -3.76
C PHE A 14 6.33 1.59 -3.46
N PHE A 15 5.23 2.32 -3.41
CA PHE A 15 3.90 1.75 -3.19
C PHE A 15 2.94 2.34 -4.21
N GLU A 16 2.18 1.48 -4.88
CA GLU A 16 1.13 1.90 -5.79
C GLU A 16 -0.11 1.04 -5.59
N CYS A 17 -1.25 1.70 -5.48
CA CYS A 17 -2.54 1.04 -5.43
C CYS A 17 -3.42 1.58 -6.55
N VAL A 18 -3.82 0.71 -7.47
CA VAL A 18 -4.80 1.02 -8.51
C VAL A 18 -6.08 0.31 -8.12
N ASN A 19 -7.11 1.09 -7.84
CA ASN A 19 -8.31 0.60 -7.20
C ASN A 19 -9.45 0.44 -8.20
N HIS A 20 -9.61 -0.77 -8.70
CA HIS A 20 -10.74 -1.17 -9.56
C HIS A 20 -11.41 -2.39 -8.93
N ALA A 21 -11.93 -2.19 -7.72
CA ALA A 21 -12.50 -3.28 -6.95
C ALA A 21 -13.79 -3.81 -7.60
N ASN A 22 -14.06 -5.09 -7.34
CA ASN A 22 -15.23 -5.76 -7.92
C ASN A 22 -16.53 -5.35 -7.23
N THR A 23 -16.46 -4.95 -5.97
CA THR A 23 -17.62 -4.56 -5.17
C THR A 23 -17.36 -3.22 -4.50
N HIS A 24 -18.45 -2.54 -4.11
CA HIS A 24 -18.37 -1.27 -3.39
C HIS A 24 -17.68 -1.45 -2.03
N ASP A 25 -17.99 -2.53 -1.32
CA ASP A 25 -17.38 -2.80 -0.01
C ASP A 25 -15.88 -3.01 -0.11
N GLU A 26 -15.41 -3.76 -1.10
CA GLU A 26 -13.99 -3.95 -1.34
C GLU A 26 -13.30 -2.63 -1.68
N CYS A 27 -13.96 -1.79 -2.47
CA CYS A 27 -13.45 -0.47 -2.84
C CYS A 27 -13.22 0.39 -1.59
N ILE A 28 -14.19 0.40 -0.67
CA ILE A 28 -14.09 1.13 0.59
C ILE A 28 -12.92 0.60 1.43
N MET A 29 -12.80 -0.73 1.56
CA MET A 29 -11.73 -1.33 2.36
C MET A 29 -10.34 -0.95 1.82
N TYR A 30 -10.13 -1.08 0.52
CA TYR A 30 -8.83 -0.81 -0.09
C TYR A 30 -8.49 0.68 -0.04
N SER A 31 -9.48 1.54 -0.27
CA SER A 31 -9.29 2.99 -0.15
C SER A 31 -8.96 3.39 1.28
N THR A 32 -9.61 2.77 2.26
CA THR A 32 -9.33 3.03 3.67
C THR A 32 -7.90 2.67 4.03
N LEU A 33 -7.40 1.52 3.56
CA LEU A 33 -6.01 1.13 3.81
C LEU A 33 -5.02 2.11 3.19
N CYS A 34 -5.30 2.58 1.97
CA CYS A 34 -4.46 3.59 1.33
C CYS A 34 -4.47 4.90 2.11
N ASN A 35 -5.64 5.32 2.61
CA ASN A 35 -5.75 6.53 3.41
C ASN A 35 -5.01 6.40 4.74
N VAL A 36 -5.07 5.26 5.39
CA VAL A 36 -4.31 4.98 6.61
C VAL A 36 -2.82 5.11 6.33
N LEU A 37 -2.34 4.52 5.25
CA LEU A 37 -0.94 4.59 4.87
C LEU A 37 -0.49 6.03 4.63
N VAL A 38 -1.25 6.80 3.85
CA VAL A 38 -0.95 8.21 3.58
C VAL A 38 -0.88 8.99 4.88
N SER A 39 -1.87 8.82 5.76
CA SER A 39 -1.93 9.53 7.04
C SER A 39 -0.77 9.17 7.96
N ALA A 40 -0.34 7.91 7.94
CA ALA A 40 0.74 7.43 8.80
C ALA A 40 2.12 7.93 8.36
N VAL A 41 2.33 8.17 7.06
CA VAL A 41 3.64 8.60 6.56
C VAL A 41 3.77 10.13 6.45
N LEU A 42 2.67 10.87 6.44
CA LEU A 42 2.71 12.33 6.39
C LEU A 42 3.55 12.95 7.50
N PRO A 43 3.43 12.52 8.78
CA PRO A 43 4.26 13.08 9.86
C PRO A 43 5.75 12.87 9.64
N HIS A 44 6.14 11.93 8.81
CA HIS A 44 7.55 11.67 8.46
C HIS A 44 8.02 12.47 7.25
N GLY A 45 7.20 13.42 6.78
CA GLY A 45 7.56 14.24 5.64
C GLY A 45 7.34 13.58 4.28
N ILE A 46 6.64 12.46 4.24
CA ILE A 46 6.38 11.73 3.00
C ILE A 46 5.02 12.13 2.47
N VAL A 47 5.00 12.73 1.29
CA VAL A 47 3.77 13.17 0.62
C VAL A 47 3.53 12.25 -0.58
N PRO A 48 2.30 11.75 -0.78
CA PRO A 48 2.03 10.90 -1.93
C PRO A 48 2.26 11.66 -3.25
N LYS A 49 2.83 10.97 -4.24
CA LYS A 49 3.02 11.53 -5.58
C LYS A 49 1.72 11.61 -6.35
N VAL A 50 0.84 10.64 -6.13
CA VAL A 50 -0.51 10.61 -6.69
C VAL A 50 -1.44 10.23 -5.55
N TYR A 51 -2.49 10.98 -5.37
CA TYR A 51 -3.49 10.70 -4.34
C TYR A 51 -4.85 11.17 -4.85
N GLU A 52 -5.50 10.29 -5.58
CA GLU A 52 -6.81 10.55 -6.16
C GLU A 52 -7.66 9.29 -6.11
N PRO A 53 -8.98 9.40 -6.26
CA PRO A 53 -9.83 8.22 -6.24
C PRO A 53 -9.36 7.17 -7.24
N GLY A 54 -9.12 5.97 -6.75
CA GLY A 54 -8.70 4.86 -7.59
C GLY A 54 -7.22 4.80 -7.92
N HIS A 55 -6.40 5.75 -7.46
CA HIS A 55 -4.96 5.71 -7.75
C HIS A 55 -4.15 6.42 -6.66
N VAL A 56 -3.26 5.68 -6.02
CA VAL A 56 -2.37 6.21 -4.99
C VAL A 56 -0.94 5.74 -5.30
N ILE A 57 0.00 6.67 -5.32
CA ILE A 57 1.43 6.35 -5.45
C ILE A 57 2.17 7.06 -4.31
N ILE A 58 2.93 6.31 -3.55
CA ILE A 58 3.77 6.83 -2.46
C ILE A 58 5.20 6.33 -2.67
N VAL A 59 6.16 7.23 -2.62
CA VAL A 59 7.57 6.88 -2.66
C VAL A 59 8.24 7.45 -1.41
N ALA A 60 8.90 6.60 -0.66
CA ALA A 60 9.66 7.00 0.52
C ALA A 60 11.15 6.83 0.24
N HIS A 61 11.90 7.93 0.30
CA HIS A 61 13.35 7.93 0.13
C HIS A 61 14.03 7.95 1.49
N LYS A 62 15.11 7.17 1.64
CA LYS A 62 15.89 7.12 2.88
C LYS A 62 15.00 6.87 4.09
N TYR A 63 14.15 5.87 3.97
CA TYR A 63 13.15 5.55 4.99
C TYR A 63 13.79 5.09 6.30
N THR A 64 13.06 5.30 7.39
CA THR A 64 13.42 4.79 8.71
C THR A 64 12.74 3.44 8.95
N GLU A 65 13.18 2.74 10.01
CA GLU A 65 12.51 1.49 10.40
C GLU A 65 11.04 1.71 10.77
N SER A 66 10.72 2.86 11.36
CA SER A 66 9.33 3.20 11.69
C SER A 66 8.48 3.32 10.45
N VAL A 67 8.98 3.97 9.40
CA VAL A 67 8.27 4.08 8.13
C VAL A 67 8.13 2.71 7.48
N LEU A 68 9.18 1.91 7.46
CA LEU A 68 9.12 0.56 6.91
C LEU A 68 8.07 -0.28 7.63
N ALA A 69 7.98 -0.17 8.96
CA ALA A 69 6.98 -0.91 9.74
C ALA A 69 5.56 -0.55 9.33
N VAL A 70 5.29 0.73 9.03
CA VAL A 70 3.97 1.16 8.57
C VAL A 70 3.63 0.52 7.21
N PHE A 71 4.56 0.54 6.27
CA PHE A 71 4.35 -0.10 4.97
C PHE A 71 4.14 -1.61 5.12
N HIS A 72 4.91 -2.26 6.00
CA HIS A 72 4.73 -3.69 6.26
C HIS A 72 3.35 -4.00 6.85
N ALA A 73 2.87 -3.17 7.77
CA ALA A 73 1.57 -3.38 8.39
C ALA A 73 0.44 -3.28 7.35
N VAL A 74 0.50 -2.27 6.49
CA VAL A 74 -0.49 -2.09 5.42
C VAL A 74 -0.41 -3.24 4.42
N TRP A 75 0.80 -3.60 4.00
CA TRP A 75 1.00 -4.72 3.08
C TRP A 75 0.44 -6.02 3.65
N GLY A 76 0.75 -6.30 4.93
CA GLY A 76 0.24 -7.49 5.62
C GLY A 76 -1.28 -7.53 5.66
N THR A 77 -1.92 -6.39 5.82
CA THR A 77 -3.38 -6.30 5.80
C THR A 77 -3.93 -6.61 4.40
N PHE A 78 -3.29 -6.14 3.35
CA PHE A 78 -3.68 -6.51 1.98
C PHE A 78 -3.50 -8.01 1.74
N VAL A 79 -2.46 -8.62 2.27
CA VAL A 79 -2.25 -10.07 2.17
C VAL A 79 -3.40 -10.83 2.85
N GLU A 80 -3.81 -10.39 4.02
CA GLU A 80 -4.96 -10.95 4.72
C GLU A 80 -6.25 -10.83 3.89
N LEU A 81 -6.49 -9.65 3.34
CA LEU A 81 -7.68 -9.41 2.51
C LEU A 81 -7.67 -10.28 1.26
N ARG A 82 -6.50 -10.49 0.65
CA ARG A 82 -6.40 -11.37 -0.52
C ARG A 82 -6.84 -12.80 -0.20
N SER A 83 -6.61 -13.26 1.02
CA SER A 83 -7.02 -14.61 1.42
C SER A 83 -8.52 -14.74 1.59
N GLN A 84 -9.23 -13.63 1.78
CA GLN A 84 -10.68 -13.58 2.01
C GLN A 84 -11.47 -13.13 0.79
N TYR A 85 -10.87 -12.32 -0.07
CA TYR A 85 -11.53 -11.72 -1.23
C TYR A 85 -10.69 -11.91 -2.49
N ASN A 86 -11.36 -12.07 -3.61
CA ASN A 86 -10.68 -12.29 -4.90
C ASN A 86 -10.41 -10.98 -5.66
N GLY A 87 -10.73 -9.84 -5.05
CA GLY A 87 -10.71 -8.55 -5.73
C GLY A 87 -9.36 -7.83 -5.67
N VAL A 88 -8.34 -8.39 -5.05
CA VAL A 88 -7.04 -7.75 -4.92
C VAL A 88 -5.93 -8.61 -5.50
N LYS A 89 -5.06 -7.99 -6.29
CA LYS A 89 -3.84 -8.61 -6.83
C LYS A 89 -2.64 -7.92 -6.19
N LEU A 90 -1.73 -8.70 -5.62
CA LEU A 90 -0.54 -8.18 -4.97
C LEU A 90 0.69 -8.46 -5.82
N ILE A 91 1.50 -7.43 -6.04
CA ILE A 91 2.78 -7.52 -6.74
C ILE A 91 3.82 -6.89 -5.82
N GLY A 92 4.76 -7.67 -5.33
CA GLY A 92 5.72 -7.14 -4.38
C GLY A 92 7.02 -7.92 -4.36
N VAL A 93 7.96 -7.37 -3.60
CA VAL A 93 9.24 -8.03 -3.35
C VAL A 93 9.05 -9.01 -2.21
N ASP A 94 9.52 -10.23 -2.38
CA ASP A 94 9.34 -11.31 -1.41
C ASP A 94 10.18 -11.15 -0.14
N ASP A 95 10.97 -10.11 -0.04
CA ASP A 95 11.80 -9.84 1.12
C ASP A 95 11.01 -9.77 2.42
N PHE A 96 9.72 -9.47 2.32
CA PHE A 96 8.83 -9.41 3.47
C PHE A 96 8.28 -10.76 3.88
N ASN A 97 8.29 -11.72 2.97
CA ASN A 97 7.59 -12.99 3.15
C ASN A 97 8.55 -14.11 3.48
N SER A 98 9.80 -13.78 3.49
CA SER A 98 10.85 -14.76 3.79
C SER A 98 11.04 -14.95 5.28
#